data_19eae3796f3a0686a03bdd502e0721f6
#
_entry.id   19eae3796f3a0686a03bdd502e0721f6
#
_cell.length_a   1.000
_cell.length_b   1.000
_cell.length_c   1.000
_cell.angle_alpha   90.00
_cell.angle_beta   90.00
_cell.angle_gamma   90.00
#
_symmetry.space_group_name_H-M   'P 1'
#
loop_
_entity.id
_entity.type
_entity.pdbx_description
1 polymer ?
#
loop_
_entity_poly.entity_id
_entity_poly.type
_entity_poly.pdbx_seq_one_letter_code
_entity_poly.pdbx_strand_id
1 'polypeptide(L)'
;MRRLIFAFTTGLMLVAAPAAFAQTVGYAEAIKILAASCGKDIESYCKTATLANNGITQCLEQNQSKVSEKCNADRLVVTSLIQARLAAQAEAPKLCQRDAAQYCKGVKAGAGHLLRCLLKAQPSVSEKCNTAIDLAGYR
;
A
#
# COMPACT_ATOMS: atom_id res chain seq x y z
N MET A 1 53.79 -35.59 -20.42
CA MET A 1 52.99 -34.35 -20.62
C MET A 1 51.58 -34.65 -20.13
N ARG A 2 51.29 -34.22 -18.88
CA ARG A 2 50.06 -34.57 -18.16
C ARG A 2 49.20 -33.35 -18.13
N ARG A 3 48.11 -33.29 -18.95
CA ARG A 3 47.20 -32.15 -19.01
C ARG A 3 46.20 -32.24 -17.85
N LEU A 4 46.30 -31.31 -16.88
CA LEU A 4 45.33 -31.08 -15.82
C LEU A 4 44.17 -30.25 -16.38
N ILE A 5 42.97 -30.85 -16.46
CA ILE A 5 41.74 -30.18 -16.82
C ILE A 5 41.09 -29.65 -15.52
N PHE A 6 41.13 -28.33 -15.30
CA PHE A 6 40.39 -27.66 -14.23
C PHE A 6 38.93 -27.46 -14.65
N ALA A 7 38.04 -28.24 -14.07
CA ALA A 7 36.61 -28.03 -14.22
C ALA A 7 36.19 -26.87 -13.27
N PHE A 8 35.85 -25.70 -13.86
CA PHE A 8 35.22 -24.62 -13.17
C PHE A 8 33.70 -24.90 -13.02
N THR A 9 33.26 -25.31 -11.84
CA THR A 9 31.86 -25.40 -11.48
C THR A 9 31.37 -24.01 -11.08
N THR A 10 30.70 -23.33 -12.00
CA THR A 10 30.02 -22.05 -11.74
C THR A 10 28.74 -22.32 -10.94
N GLY A 11 28.80 -22.14 -9.61
CA GLY A 11 27.63 -22.21 -8.76
C GLY A 11 26.70 -21.03 -9.02
N LEU A 12 25.53 -21.29 -9.57
CA LEU A 12 24.44 -20.31 -9.74
C LEU A 12 23.81 -20.06 -8.37
N MET A 13 24.20 -18.98 -7.69
CA MET A 13 23.51 -18.52 -6.46
C MET A 13 22.16 -17.91 -6.87
N LEU A 14 21.07 -18.64 -6.62
CA LEU A 14 19.73 -18.06 -6.61
C LEU A 14 19.62 -17.11 -5.41
N VAL A 15 19.70 -15.81 -5.65
CA VAL A 15 19.31 -14.79 -4.67
C VAL A 15 17.79 -14.78 -4.61
N ALA A 16 17.22 -15.42 -3.58
CA ALA A 16 15.81 -15.24 -3.25
C ALA A 16 15.59 -13.79 -2.81
N ALA A 17 15.05 -12.97 -3.70
CA ALA A 17 14.60 -11.63 -3.33
C ALA A 17 13.47 -11.78 -2.28
N PRO A 18 13.55 -11.12 -1.12
CA PRO A 18 12.44 -11.10 -0.17
C PRO A 18 11.23 -10.49 -0.90
N ALA A 19 10.08 -11.19 -0.85
CA ALA A 19 8.82 -10.63 -1.30
C ALA A 19 8.56 -9.38 -0.44
N ALA A 20 8.85 -8.22 -0.98
CA ALA A 20 8.46 -6.95 -0.39
C ALA A 20 6.94 -6.95 -0.41
N PHE A 21 6.31 -7.29 0.70
CA PHE A 21 4.90 -7.04 0.90
C PHE A 21 4.72 -5.53 0.68
N ALA A 22 4.01 -5.16 -0.37
CA ALA A 22 3.67 -3.78 -0.64
C ALA A 22 2.79 -3.32 0.52
N GLN A 23 3.40 -2.68 1.52
CA GLN A 23 2.67 -2.13 2.65
C GLN A 23 1.88 -0.94 2.13
N THR A 24 0.58 -0.94 2.40
CA THR A 24 -0.27 0.21 2.13
C THR A 24 -0.29 1.11 3.37
N VAL A 25 -0.48 2.41 3.17
CA VAL A 25 -0.54 3.38 4.27
C VAL A 25 -1.98 3.79 4.56
N GLY A 26 -2.31 3.96 5.83
CA GLY A 26 -3.59 4.55 6.26
C GLY A 26 -3.59 6.07 6.09
N TYR A 27 -4.79 6.67 5.91
CA TYR A 27 -4.91 8.12 5.75
C TYR A 27 -4.31 8.91 6.93
N ALA A 28 -4.49 8.45 8.17
CA ALA A 28 -3.92 9.11 9.33
C ALA A 28 -2.38 9.10 9.32
N GLU A 29 -1.79 7.98 8.92
CA GLU A 29 -0.34 7.87 8.79
C GLU A 29 0.18 8.68 7.60
N ALA A 30 -0.51 8.65 6.47
CA ALA A 30 -0.21 9.48 5.31
C ALA A 30 -0.16 10.98 5.68
N ILE A 31 -1.15 11.45 6.46
CA ILE A 31 -1.19 12.85 6.93
C ILE A 31 0.00 13.15 7.84
N LYS A 32 0.38 12.25 8.75
CA LYS A 32 1.55 12.44 9.62
C LYS A 32 2.85 12.56 8.82
N ILE A 33 3.05 11.66 7.85
CA ILE A 33 4.23 11.68 6.99
C ILE A 33 4.30 13.01 6.22
N LEU A 34 3.20 13.41 5.59
CA LEU A 34 3.15 14.64 4.81
C LEU A 34 3.25 15.90 5.68
N ALA A 35 2.67 15.92 6.88
CA ALA A 35 2.83 17.02 7.82
C ALA A 35 4.29 17.19 8.24
N ALA A 36 4.98 16.08 8.51
CA ALA A 36 6.39 16.10 8.92
C ALA A 36 7.33 16.54 7.78
N SER A 37 7.05 16.13 6.54
CA SER A 37 7.92 16.42 5.40
C SER A 37 7.57 17.70 4.64
N CYS A 38 6.29 18.07 4.59
CA CYS A 38 5.78 19.18 3.80
C CYS A 38 5.31 20.39 4.63
N GLY A 39 5.24 20.29 5.97
CA GLY A 39 4.64 21.32 6.81
C GLY A 39 5.22 22.71 6.57
N LYS A 40 6.55 22.84 6.51
CA LYS A 40 7.24 24.10 6.24
C LYS A 40 6.96 24.64 4.82
N ASP A 41 6.89 23.76 3.84
CA ASP A 41 6.59 24.15 2.45
C ASP A 41 5.14 24.62 2.33
N ILE A 42 4.20 23.95 3.02
CA ILE A 42 2.78 24.36 3.07
C ILE A 42 2.67 25.74 3.71
N GLU A 43 3.33 25.97 4.84
CA GLU A 43 3.35 27.26 5.52
C GLU A 43 3.98 28.38 4.64
N SER A 44 4.96 28.03 3.83
CA SER A 44 5.66 29.02 3.00
C SER A 44 4.93 29.36 1.70
N TYR A 45 4.37 28.39 1.04
CA TYR A 45 3.84 28.52 -0.32
C TYR A 45 2.34 28.26 -0.44
N CYS A 46 1.72 27.59 0.53
CA CYS A 46 0.34 27.09 0.44
C CYS A 46 -0.55 27.48 1.62
N LYS A 47 -0.29 28.60 2.29
CA LYS A 47 -1.01 29.06 3.51
C LYS A 47 -2.53 29.12 3.35
N THR A 48 -3.02 29.46 2.16
CA THR A 48 -4.45 29.61 1.88
C THR A 48 -5.08 28.34 1.32
N ALA A 49 -4.27 27.32 1.01
CA ALA A 49 -4.76 26.07 0.50
C ALA A 49 -5.44 25.25 1.61
N THR A 50 -6.50 24.54 1.26
CA THR A 50 -7.26 23.68 2.18
C THR A 50 -7.15 22.22 1.77
N LEU A 51 -7.48 21.30 2.69
CA LEU A 51 -7.59 19.87 2.37
C LEU A 51 -8.74 19.57 1.42
N ALA A 52 -9.75 20.45 1.38
CA ALA A 52 -10.88 20.28 0.48
C ALA A 52 -10.43 20.31 -0.99
N ASN A 53 -11.02 19.45 -1.80
CA ASN A 53 -10.77 19.36 -3.25
C ASN A 53 -9.28 19.20 -3.61
N ASN A 54 -8.50 18.53 -2.76
CA ASN A 54 -7.06 18.36 -2.92
C ASN A 54 -6.26 19.68 -3.03
N GLY A 55 -6.75 20.77 -2.46
CA GLY A 55 -6.16 22.10 -2.62
C GLY A 55 -4.68 22.19 -2.20
N ILE A 56 -4.29 21.53 -1.09
CA ILE A 56 -2.88 21.47 -0.66
C ILE A 56 -2.02 20.72 -1.69
N THR A 57 -2.50 19.58 -2.20
CA THR A 57 -1.78 18.80 -3.22
C THR A 57 -1.57 19.62 -4.48
N GLN A 58 -2.61 20.27 -4.99
CA GLN A 58 -2.53 21.12 -6.18
C GLN A 58 -1.59 22.31 -5.98
N CYS A 59 -1.63 22.95 -4.81
CA CYS A 59 -0.75 24.04 -4.47
C CYS A 59 0.74 23.60 -4.44
N LEU A 60 1.06 22.49 -3.81
CA LEU A 60 2.42 21.94 -3.77
C LEU A 60 2.90 21.54 -5.17
N GLU A 61 2.02 21.03 -6.03
CA GLU A 61 2.33 20.72 -7.43
C GLU A 61 2.66 21.99 -8.25
N GLN A 62 1.86 23.03 -8.10
CA GLN A 62 2.09 24.31 -8.77
C GLN A 62 3.38 24.98 -8.31
N ASN A 63 3.83 24.72 -7.09
CA ASN A 63 5.06 25.25 -6.51
C ASN A 63 6.20 24.22 -6.47
N GLN A 64 6.15 23.12 -7.23
CA GLN A 64 7.07 21.98 -7.15
C GLN A 64 8.55 22.37 -7.18
N SER A 65 8.91 23.38 -7.97
CA SER A 65 10.29 23.87 -8.07
C SER A 65 10.82 24.59 -6.83
N LYS A 66 9.91 25.03 -5.92
CA LYS A 66 10.24 25.74 -4.67
C LYS A 66 10.08 24.82 -3.45
N VAL A 67 9.32 23.76 -3.58
CA VAL A 67 9.05 22.78 -2.53
C VAL A 67 10.28 21.92 -2.32
N SER A 68 10.59 21.60 -1.08
CA SER A 68 11.76 20.79 -0.73
C SER A 68 11.74 19.42 -1.42
N GLU A 69 12.93 18.90 -1.75
CA GLU A 69 13.08 17.56 -2.35
C GLU A 69 12.42 16.47 -1.49
N LYS A 70 12.58 16.59 -0.17
CA LYS A 70 11.97 15.63 0.77
C LYS A 70 10.44 15.64 0.67
N CYS A 71 9.81 16.81 0.66
CA CYS A 71 8.35 16.91 0.49
C CYS A 71 7.91 16.35 -0.85
N ASN A 72 8.60 16.67 -1.94
CA ASN A 72 8.28 16.14 -3.26
C ASN A 72 8.39 14.62 -3.32
N ALA A 73 9.46 14.05 -2.76
CA ALA A 73 9.66 12.58 -2.71
C ALA A 73 8.57 11.90 -1.86
N ASP A 74 8.37 12.36 -0.62
CA ASP A 74 7.40 11.74 0.30
C ASP A 74 5.95 11.86 -0.23
N ARG A 75 5.61 12.96 -0.88
CA ARG A 75 4.31 13.16 -1.53
C ARG A 75 4.05 12.11 -2.62
N LEU A 76 5.03 11.82 -3.47
CA LEU A 76 4.91 10.80 -4.50
C LEU A 76 4.75 9.40 -3.89
N VAL A 77 5.58 9.06 -2.90
CA VAL A 77 5.52 7.78 -2.20
C VAL A 77 4.16 7.61 -1.52
N VAL A 78 3.72 8.58 -0.73
CA VAL A 78 2.42 8.52 -0.03
C VAL A 78 1.26 8.38 -1.01
N THR A 79 1.28 9.13 -2.11
CA THR A 79 0.25 9.04 -3.15
C THR A 79 0.19 7.63 -3.73
N SER A 80 1.33 7.02 -4.06
CA SER A 80 1.37 5.66 -4.59
C SER A 80 0.84 4.62 -3.60
N LEU A 81 1.17 4.75 -2.31
CA LEU A 81 0.70 3.86 -1.26
C LEU A 81 -0.81 3.97 -1.03
N ILE A 82 -1.37 5.17 -1.08
CA ILE A 82 -2.82 5.40 -1.01
C ILE A 82 -3.52 4.81 -2.24
N GLN A 83 -2.99 5.00 -3.45
CA GLN A 83 -3.54 4.39 -4.66
C GLN A 83 -3.53 2.86 -4.59
N ALA A 84 -2.43 2.27 -4.13
CA ALA A 84 -2.33 0.83 -3.92
C ALA A 84 -3.41 0.32 -2.92
N ARG A 85 -3.63 1.06 -1.83
CA ARG A 85 -4.70 0.75 -0.85
C ARG A 85 -6.09 0.81 -1.47
N LEU A 86 -6.40 1.86 -2.24
CA LEU A 86 -7.68 2.01 -2.91
C LEU A 86 -7.92 0.89 -3.94
N ALA A 87 -6.89 0.52 -4.70
CA ALA A 87 -6.97 -0.61 -5.61
C ALA A 87 -7.23 -1.93 -4.87
N ALA A 88 -6.53 -2.18 -3.76
CA ALA A 88 -6.78 -3.36 -2.93
C ALA A 88 -8.20 -3.38 -2.34
N GLN A 89 -8.73 -2.23 -1.91
CA GLN A 89 -10.11 -2.11 -1.43
C GLN A 89 -11.14 -2.45 -2.51
N ALA A 90 -10.90 -2.04 -3.76
CA ALA A 90 -11.77 -2.36 -4.88
C ALA A 90 -11.73 -3.85 -5.26
N GLU A 91 -10.57 -4.50 -5.15
CA GLU A 91 -10.38 -5.91 -5.50
C GLU A 91 -10.72 -6.89 -4.38
N ALA A 92 -10.62 -6.49 -3.11
CA ALA A 92 -10.83 -7.38 -1.96
C ALA A 92 -12.16 -8.14 -1.98
N PRO A 93 -13.32 -7.54 -2.33
CA PRO A 93 -14.59 -8.26 -2.39
C PRO A 93 -14.55 -9.42 -3.39
N LYS A 94 -13.94 -9.25 -4.54
CA LYS A 94 -13.79 -10.28 -5.59
C LYS A 94 -12.84 -11.39 -5.14
N LEU A 95 -11.70 -11.03 -4.56
CA LEU A 95 -10.69 -11.97 -4.08
C LEU A 95 -11.21 -12.82 -2.92
N CYS A 96 -12.10 -12.26 -2.08
CA CYS A 96 -12.70 -12.93 -0.93
C CYS A 96 -14.04 -13.62 -1.21
N GLN A 97 -14.57 -13.57 -2.42
CA GLN A 97 -15.90 -14.08 -2.75
C GLN A 97 -16.10 -15.55 -2.37
N ARG A 98 -15.10 -16.41 -2.66
CA ARG A 98 -15.14 -17.83 -2.34
C ARG A 98 -15.17 -18.08 -0.83
N ASP A 99 -14.29 -17.39 -0.10
CA ASP A 99 -14.21 -17.51 1.36
C ASP A 99 -15.49 -17.02 2.03
N ALA A 100 -16.05 -15.89 1.55
CA ALA A 100 -17.33 -15.37 2.02
C ALA A 100 -18.49 -16.37 1.80
N ALA A 101 -18.55 -17.01 0.64
CA ALA A 101 -19.54 -18.03 0.34
C ALA A 101 -19.39 -19.30 1.21
N GLN A 102 -18.18 -19.63 1.60
CA GLN A 102 -17.88 -20.80 2.41
C GLN A 102 -18.11 -20.57 3.91
N TYR A 103 -17.57 -19.48 4.46
CA TYR A 103 -17.50 -19.23 5.90
C TYR A 103 -18.52 -18.23 6.42
N CYS A 104 -19.14 -17.43 5.52
CA CYS A 104 -20.07 -16.38 5.91
C CYS A 104 -21.49 -16.60 5.34
N LYS A 105 -21.92 -17.85 5.26
CA LYS A 105 -23.27 -18.23 4.79
C LYS A 105 -24.34 -17.47 5.59
N GLY A 106 -25.30 -16.88 4.88
CA GLY A 106 -26.41 -16.16 5.51
C GLY A 106 -26.08 -14.73 5.98
N VAL A 107 -24.81 -14.32 5.90
CA VAL A 107 -24.45 -12.92 6.22
C VAL A 107 -24.82 -12.02 5.03
N LYS A 108 -25.69 -11.03 5.28
CA LYS A 108 -26.07 -10.05 4.27
C LYS A 108 -24.89 -9.13 3.93
N ALA A 109 -24.69 -8.86 2.64
CA ALA A 109 -23.72 -7.88 2.20
C ALA A 109 -24.11 -6.45 2.65
N GLY A 110 -23.11 -5.59 2.82
CA GLY A 110 -23.29 -4.20 3.23
C GLY A 110 -22.80 -3.90 4.65
N ALA A 111 -22.65 -2.63 4.97
CA ALA A 111 -22.19 -2.11 6.28
C ALA A 111 -20.99 -2.87 6.92
N GLY A 112 -20.14 -3.49 6.10
CA GLY A 112 -18.96 -4.24 6.58
C GLY A 112 -19.27 -5.61 7.24
N HIS A 113 -20.50 -6.11 7.14
CA HIS A 113 -20.87 -7.37 7.79
C HIS A 113 -20.06 -8.57 7.28
N LEU A 114 -19.86 -8.68 5.94
CA LEU A 114 -19.04 -9.74 5.34
C LEU A 114 -17.58 -9.63 5.77
N LEU A 115 -17.01 -8.43 5.76
CA LEU A 115 -15.64 -8.19 6.23
C LEU A 115 -15.47 -8.64 7.68
N ARG A 116 -16.38 -8.24 8.57
CA ARG A 116 -16.37 -8.63 9.98
C ARG A 116 -16.47 -10.14 10.18
N CYS A 117 -17.27 -10.82 9.35
CA CYS A 117 -17.35 -12.28 9.35
C CYS A 117 -16.01 -12.91 8.91
N LEU A 118 -15.43 -12.45 7.80
CA LEU A 118 -14.14 -12.95 7.30
C LEU A 118 -13.00 -12.72 8.30
N LEU A 119 -12.98 -11.56 8.98
CA LEU A 119 -12.00 -11.28 10.03
C LEU A 119 -12.11 -12.24 11.21
N LYS A 120 -13.33 -12.64 11.62
CA LYS A 120 -13.55 -13.64 12.66
C LYS A 120 -13.15 -15.05 12.21
N ALA A 121 -13.31 -15.35 10.92
CA ALA A 121 -12.95 -16.64 10.33
C ALA A 121 -11.50 -16.69 9.82
N GLN A 122 -10.66 -15.70 10.13
CA GLN A 122 -9.31 -15.50 9.61
C GLN A 122 -8.46 -16.77 9.49
N PRO A 123 -8.38 -17.67 10.49
CA PRO A 123 -7.53 -18.86 10.40
C PRO A 123 -7.96 -19.84 9.29
N SER A 124 -9.23 -19.78 8.86
CA SER A 124 -9.80 -20.66 7.83
C SER A 124 -9.89 -19.98 6.46
N VAL A 125 -9.78 -18.66 6.44
CA VAL A 125 -9.84 -17.85 5.21
C VAL A 125 -8.55 -18.04 4.40
N SER A 126 -8.67 -18.14 3.08
CA SER A 126 -7.51 -18.32 2.20
C SER A 126 -6.47 -17.22 2.36
N GLU A 127 -5.20 -17.55 2.17
CA GLU A 127 -4.09 -16.58 2.19
C GLU A 127 -4.34 -15.44 1.21
N LYS A 128 -4.86 -15.72 0.02
CA LYS A 128 -5.20 -14.72 -0.98
C LYS A 128 -6.20 -13.68 -0.48
N CYS A 129 -7.26 -14.12 0.20
CA CYS A 129 -8.25 -13.21 0.78
C CYS A 129 -7.68 -12.47 2.00
N ASN A 130 -6.92 -13.15 2.87
CA ASN A 130 -6.25 -12.53 4.00
C ASN A 130 -5.31 -11.40 3.54
N THR A 131 -4.46 -11.67 2.56
CA THR A 131 -3.56 -10.66 1.97
C THR A 131 -4.33 -9.48 1.38
N ALA A 132 -5.45 -9.74 0.67
CA ALA A 132 -6.28 -8.66 0.12
C ALA A 132 -6.89 -7.77 1.22
N ILE A 133 -7.32 -8.37 2.33
CA ILE A 133 -7.84 -7.64 3.51
C ILE A 133 -6.75 -6.77 4.14
N ASP A 134 -5.52 -7.29 4.26
CA ASP A 134 -4.38 -6.55 4.81
C ASP A 134 -3.98 -5.37 3.93
N LEU A 135 -3.82 -5.60 2.63
CA LEU A 135 -3.48 -4.54 1.67
C LEU A 135 -4.57 -3.47 1.56
N ALA A 136 -5.84 -3.85 1.73
CA ALA A 136 -6.95 -2.91 1.80
C ALA A 136 -6.95 -2.10 3.12
N GLY A 137 -6.12 -2.49 4.10
CA GLY A 137 -6.01 -1.84 5.40
C GLY A 137 -7.24 -2.01 6.27
N TYR A 138 -7.82 -3.19 6.25
CA TYR A 138 -8.98 -3.55 7.08
C TYR A 138 -8.58 -4.24 8.39
N ARG A 139 -7.27 -4.42 8.60
CA ARG A 139 -6.63 -4.85 9.85
C ARG A 139 -5.51 -3.92 10.23
#